data_af5d1c92d954a7dd7eac2b310c506f8c
#
_entry.id   af5d1c92d954a7dd7eac2b310c506f8c
#
_cell.length_a   1.000
_cell.length_b   1.000
_cell.length_c   1.000
_cell.angle_alpha   90.00
_cell.angle_beta   90.00
_cell.angle_gamma   90.00
#
_symmetry.space_group_name_H-M   'P 1'
#
loop_
_entity.id
_entity.type
_entity.pdbx_description
1 polymer ?
#
loop_
_entity_poly.entity_id
_entity_poly.type
_entity_poly.pdbx_seq_one_letter_code
_entity_poly.pdbx_strand_id
1 'polypeptide(L)'
;MAKETVTITDNRTGKTYEIPIEHGAIRAMDLRQIKVSEEDFGLMSYDPAFMNTASCKSTITFIDGEKGILQYRGYPIEQLAERSTFLETTYLILHGELPTRAQLDEWTYHITHHTMIHENIKKFMDGFHY
;
A
#
# COMPACT_ATOMS: atom_id res chain seq x y z
N MET A 1 12.73 24.93 13.80
CA MET A 1 11.68 23.98 13.43
C MET A 1 11.66 22.86 14.46
N ALA A 2 10.49 22.42 14.91
CA ALA A 2 10.42 21.27 15.80
C ALA A 2 10.97 20.03 15.06
N LYS A 3 11.74 19.21 15.75
CA LYS A 3 12.29 17.96 15.19
C LYS A 3 11.18 16.91 15.20
N GLU A 4 10.83 16.36 14.04
CA GLU A 4 9.80 15.33 13.92
C GLU A 4 10.37 13.99 14.36
N THR A 5 10.50 13.80 15.66
CA THR A 5 11.03 12.56 16.27
C THR A 5 10.29 12.22 17.55
N VAL A 6 10.32 10.95 17.91
CA VAL A 6 9.93 10.46 19.24
C VAL A 6 11.15 9.93 19.97
N THR A 7 11.23 10.21 21.27
CA THR A 7 12.30 9.71 22.14
C THR A 7 11.77 8.56 22.98
N ILE A 8 12.41 7.40 22.91
CA ILE A 8 12.08 6.21 23.67
C ILE A 8 13.22 5.90 24.64
N THR A 9 12.92 5.80 25.93
CA THR A 9 13.88 5.38 26.96
C THR A 9 13.60 3.91 27.32
N ASP A 10 14.59 3.05 27.13
CA ASP A 10 14.51 1.66 27.58
C ASP A 10 14.90 1.58 29.06
N ASN A 11 13.91 1.41 29.93
CA ASN A 11 14.11 1.34 31.38
C ASN A 11 14.92 0.11 31.82
N ARG A 12 15.07 -0.92 30.98
CA ARG A 12 15.89 -2.11 31.28
C ARG A 12 17.38 -1.81 31.23
N THR A 13 17.76 -0.87 30.33
CA THR A 13 19.17 -0.50 30.09
C THR A 13 19.49 0.94 30.45
N GLY A 14 18.48 1.79 30.66
CA GLY A 14 18.62 3.22 30.83
C GLY A 14 19.01 3.99 29.56
N LYS A 15 19.11 3.30 28.40
CA LYS A 15 19.46 3.92 27.13
C LYS A 15 18.26 4.64 26.51
N THR A 16 18.57 5.74 25.83
CA THR A 16 17.56 6.57 25.13
C THR A 16 17.82 6.53 23.64
N TYR A 17 16.75 6.39 22.87
CA TYR A 17 16.75 6.26 21.43
C TYR A 17 15.87 7.34 20.81
N GLU A 18 16.34 7.98 19.76
CA GLU A 18 15.57 8.95 18.99
C GLU A 18 15.12 8.31 17.68
N ILE A 19 13.81 8.26 17.44
CA ILE A 19 13.21 7.60 16.29
C ILE A 19 12.49 8.66 15.45
N PRO A 20 12.78 8.75 14.14
CA PRO A 20 12.12 9.69 13.26
C PRO A 20 10.63 9.37 13.06
N ILE A 21 9.83 10.42 12.92
CA ILE A 21 8.41 10.32 12.52
C ILE A 21 8.33 10.67 11.04
N GLU A 22 7.81 9.75 10.24
CA GLU A 22 7.59 9.93 8.82
C GLU A 22 6.11 9.70 8.50
N HIS A 23 5.45 10.68 7.90
CA HIS A 23 4.02 10.60 7.55
C HIS A 23 3.11 10.25 8.73
N GLY A 24 3.42 10.75 9.92
CA GLY A 24 2.64 10.47 11.14
C GLY A 24 2.87 9.07 11.73
N ALA A 25 3.85 8.33 11.24
CA ALA A 25 4.20 6.98 11.71
C ALA A 25 5.69 6.86 12.04
N ILE A 26 6.05 5.89 12.86
CA ILE A 26 7.42 5.44 13.09
C ILE A 26 7.66 4.12 12.33
N ARG A 27 8.86 3.91 11.83
CA ARG A 27 9.20 2.64 11.18
C ARG A 27 9.38 1.56 12.25
N ALA A 28 8.64 0.46 12.14
CA ALA A 28 8.71 -0.64 13.10
C ALA A 28 10.14 -1.23 13.22
N MET A 29 10.92 -1.22 12.14
CA MET A 29 12.31 -1.67 12.15
C MET A 29 13.24 -0.82 13.01
N ASP A 30 12.91 0.44 13.24
CA ASP A 30 13.71 1.33 14.08
C ASP A 30 13.62 0.95 15.56
N LEU A 31 12.59 0.20 15.98
CA LEU A 31 12.48 -0.36 17.33
C LEU A 31 13.51 -1.46 17.58
N ARG A 32 14.01 -2.13 16.55
CA ARG A 32 14.99 -3.23 16.70
C ARG A 32 16.35 -2.82 17.25
N GLN A 33 16.68 -1.53 17.21
CA GLN A 33 17.89 -1.01 17.86
C GLN A 33 17.81 -1.05 19.40
N ILE A 34 16.58 -1.16 19.96
CA ILE A 34 16.34 -1.22 21.40
C ILE A 34 16.60 -2.65 21.86
N LYS A 35 17.76 -2.88 22.47
CA LYS A 35 18.29 -4.18 22.86
C LYS A 35 18.82 -4.15 24.29
N VAL A 36 18.69 -5.27 24.99
CA VAL A 36 19.29 -5.48 26.31
C VAL A 36 20.75 -5.95 26.17
N SER A 37 21.03 -6.80 25.17
CA SER A 37 22.36 -7.31 24.83
C SER A 37 22.61 -7.29 23.32
N GLU A 38 23.83 -7.55 22.87
CA GLU A 38 24.15 -7.63 21.44
C GLU A 38 23.50 -8.83 20.73
N GLU A 39 23.27 -9.90 21.47
CA GLU A 39 22.62 -11.13 20.98
C GLU A 39 21.09 -11.01 20.94
N ASP A 40 20.52 -9.97 21.58
CA ASP A 40 19.08 -9.72 21.59
C ASP A 40 18.59 -9.35 20.19
N PHE A 41 17.47 -9.94 19.77
CA PHE A 41 16.82 -9.63 18.49
C PHE A 41 16.37 -8.16 18.39
N GLY A 42 16.09 -7.53 19.54
CA GLY A 42 15.55 -6.18 19.66
C GLY A 42 14.04 -6.12 19.78
N LEU A 43 13.56 -4.93 20.16
CA LEU A 43 12.14 -4.70 20.43
C LEU A 43 11.31 -4.84 19.15
N MET A 44 10.16 -5.50 19.28
CA MET A 44 9.18 -5.66 18.21
C MET A 44 7.87 -4.95 18.59
N SER A 45 7.13 -4.47 17.60
CA SER A 45 5.74 -4.07 17.78
C SER A 45 4.83 -5.30 17.70
N TYR A 46 3.81 -5.34 18.57
CA TYR A 46 2.80 -6.39 18.56
C TYR A 46 1.42 -5.77 18.34
N ASP A 47 0.87 -5.99 17.15
CA ASP A 47 -0.43 -5.46 16.72
C ASP A 47 -1.18 -6.52 15.89
N PRO A 48 -1.79 -7.54 16.54
CA PRO A 48 -2.36 -8.70 15.87
C PRO A 48 -3.56 -8.36 14.98
N ALA A 49 -4.23 -7.25 15.23
CA ALA A 49 -5.42 -6.83 14.49
C ALA A 49 -5.14 -5.69 13.49
N PHE A 50 -3.90 -5.26 13.33
CA PHE A 50 -3.50 -4.11 12.51
C PHE A 50 -4.29 -2.82 12.82
N MET A 51 -4.66 -2.64 14.10
CA MET A 51 -5.48 -1.50 14.55
C MET A 51 -4.71 -0.18 14.54
N ASN A 52 -3.38 -0.23 14.70
CA ASN A 52 -2.51 0.94 14.73
C ASN A 52 -1.23 0.72 13.92
N THR A 53 -1.32 -0.04 12.83
CA THR A 53 -0.18 -0.38 11.97
C THR A 53 -0.47 0.00 10.53
N ALA A 54 0.36 0.90 9.98
CA ALA A 54 0.39 1.18 8.55
C ALA A 54 1.26 0.13 7.84
N SER A 55 0.63 -0.76 7.07
CA SER A 55 1.32 -1.87 6.39
C SER A 55 2.07 -1.46 5.13
N CYS A 56 1.60 -0.41 4.44
CA CYS A 56 2.22 0.11 3.23
C CYS A 56 1.87 1.58 2.99
N LYS A 57 2.68 2.25 2.16
CA LYS A 57 2.38 3.55 1.61
C LYS A 57 1.81 3.37 0.20
N SER A 58 0.64 3.93 -0.05
CA SER A 58 -0.02 3.85 -1.36
C SER A 58 -0.39 5.25 -1.85
N THR A 59 -0.32 5.45 -3.16
CA THR A 59 -0.81 6.66 -3.87
C THR A 59 -2.06 6.35 -4.70
N ILE A 60 -2.63 5.14 -4.55
CA ILE A 60 -3.74 4.67 -5.38
C ILE A 60 -5.07 5.13 -4.80
N THR A 61 -5.30 4.87 -3.51
CA THR A 61 -6.58 5.09 -2.87
C THR A 61 -6.44 5.99 -1.65
N PHE A 62 -7.32 6.97 -1.52
CA PHE A 62 -7.52 7.74 -0.30
C PHE A 62 -8.91 7.45 0.25
N ILE A 63 -9.00 7.14 1.54
CA ILE A 63 -10.25 6.88 2.25
C ILE A 63 -10.28 7.71 3.53
N ASP A 64 -11.33 8.48 3.71
CA ASP A 64 -11.68 9.10 4.98
C ASP A 64 -13.08 8.59 5.37
N GLY A 65 -13.11 7.57 6.24
CA GLY A 65 -14.37 6.92 6.63
C GLY A 65 -15.27 7.81 7.50
N GLU A 66 -14.70 8.76 8.24
CA GLU A 66 -15.48 9.71 9.07
C GLU A 66 -16.22 10.71 8.21
N LYS A 67 -15.58 11.18 7.13
CA LYS A 67 -16.18 12.14 6.19
C LYS A 67 -16.87 11.47 5.01
N GLY A 68 -16.77 10.14 4.88
CA GLY A 68 -17.34 9.42 3.75
C GLY A 68 -16.66 9.74 2.41
N ILE A 69 -15.34 10.03 2.43
CA ILE A 69 -14.60 10.38 1.22
C ILE A 69 -13.83 9.17 0.72
N LEU A 70 -14.01 8.86 -0.57
CA LEU A 70 -13.21 7.86 -1.30
C LEU A 70 -12.69 8.47 -2.60
N GLN A 71 -11.39 8.33 -2.84
CA GLN A 71 -10.76 8.79 -4.08
C GLN A 71 -9.83 7.72 -4.64
N TYR A 72 -9.80 7.57 -5.96
CA TYR A 72 -8.81 6.81 -6.69
C TYR A 72 -7.89 7.75 -7.47
N ARG A 73 -6.58 7.71 -7.19
CA ARG A 73 -5.58 8.60 -7.82
C ARG A 73 -5.96 10.09 -7.74
N GLY A 74 -6.69 10.50 -6.67
CA GLY A 74 -7.18 11.87 -6.48
C GLY A 74 -8.52 12.19 -7.13
N TYR A 75 -9.11 11.26 -7.90
CA TYR A 75 -10.44 11.43 -8.48
C TYR A 75 -11.52 10.94 -7.49
N PRO A 76 -12.53 11.77 -7.16
CA PRO A 76 -13.64 11.36 -6.31
C PRO A 76 -14.41 10.20 -6.90
N ILE A 77 -14.81 9.24 -6.03
CA ILE A 77 -15.49 8.02 -6.49
C ILE A 77 -16.82 8.32 -7.18
N GLU A 78 -17.53 9.36 -6.76
CA GLU A 78 -18.81 9.78 -7.35
C GLU A 78 -18.63 10.16 -8.82
N GLN A 79 -17.55 10.88 -9.15
CA GLN A 79 -17.26 11.26 -10.53
C GLN A 79 -16.91 10.05 -11.39
N LEU A 80 -16.12 9.11 -10.85
CA LEU A 80 -15.77 7.89 -11.56
C LEU A 80 -17.00 6.99 -11.77
N ALA A 81 -17.87 6.87 -10.77
CA ALA A 81 -19.09 6.07 -10.87
C ALA A 81 -20.09 6.62 -11.92
N GLU A 82 -20.19 7.95 -12.04
CA GLU A 82 -21.12 8.55 -12.96
C GLU A 82 -20.60 8.70 -14.39
N ARG A 83 -19.28 8.90 -14.56
CA ARG A 83 -18.71 9.37 -15.83
C ARG A 83 -17.64 8.46 -16.43
N SER A 84 -17.23 7.41 -15.72
CA SER A 84 -16.20 6.50 -16.18
C SER A 84 -16.72 5.07 -16.30
N THR A 85 -16.14 4.33 -17.24
CA THR A 85 -16.37 2.90 -17.37
C THR A 85 -15.42 2.12 -16.45
N PHE A 86 -15.69 0.82 -16.27
CA PHE A 86 -14.79 -0.08 -15.54
C PHE A 86 -13.37 -0.08 -16.12
N LEU A 87 -13.24 -0.09 -17.44
CA LEU A 87 -11.92 -0.12 -18.11
C LEU A 87 -11.16 1.18 -17.96
N GLU A 88 -11.84 2.34 -17.98
CA GLU A 88 -11.22 3.64 -17.69
C GLU A 88 -10.73 3.72 -16.25
N THR A 89 -11.54 3.29 -15.29
CA THR A 89 -11.15 3.26 -13.88
C THR A 89 -9.99 2.29 -13.64
N THR A 90 -9.99 1.13 -14.30
CA THR A 90 -8.88 0.17 -14.24
C THR A 90 -7.59 0.78 -14.79
N TYR A 91 -7.67 1.47 -15.92
CA TYR A 91 -6.54 2.18 -16.50
C TYR A 91 -6.00 3.25 -15.53
N LEU A 92 -6.88 4.07 -14.96
CA LEU A 92 -6.53 5.09 -13.97
C LEU A 92 -5.77 4.49 -12.78
N ILE A 93 -6.26 3.39 -12.21
CA ILE A 93 -5.63 2.75 -11.04
C ILE A 93 -4.22 2.25 -11.38
N LEU A 94 -4.04 1.64 -12.54
CA LEU A 94 -2.76 1.06 -12.96
C LEU A 94 -1.75 2.12 -13.42
N HIS A 95 -2.19 3.10 -14.19
CA HIS A 95 -1.31 4.09 -14.84
C HIS A 95 -1.24 5.43 -14.12
N GLY A 96 -2.18 5.74 -13.22
CA GLY A 96 -2.17 6.94 -12.39
C GLY A 96 -2.97 8.12 -12.94
N GLU A 97 -3.32 8.09 -14.22
CA GLU A 97 -4.06 9.12 -14.93
C GLU A 97 -5.19 8.50 -15.76
N LEU A 98 -6.27 9.26 -16.01
CA LEU A 98 -7.32 8.81 -16.93
C LEU A 98 -6.79 8.71 -18.36
N PRO A 99 -7.22 7.70 -19.14
CA PRO A 99 -6.74 7.51 -20.50
C PRO A 99 -7.25 8.61 -21.45
N THR A 100 -6.44 9.00 -22.39
CA THR A 100 -6.92 9.69 -23.59
C THR A 100 -7.78 8.73 -24.42
N ARG A 101 -8.55 9.24 -25.38
CA ARG A 101 -9.39 8.38 -26.23
C ARG A 101 -8.59 7.29 -26.95
N ALA A 102 -7.42 7.62 -27.51
CA ALA A 102 -6.58 6.66 -28.18
C ALA A 102 -6.04 5.57 -27.24
N GLN A 103 -5.62 5.95 -26.04
CA GLN A 103 -5.17 5.01 -25.00
C GLN A 103 -6.30 4.09 -24.52
N LEU A 104 -7.51 4.62 -24.39
CA LEU A 104 -8.67 3.82 -24.01
C LEU A 104 -9.03 2.80 -25.08
N ASP A 105 -9.02 3.19 -26.35
CA ASP A 105 -9.32 2.32 -27.47
C ASP A 105 -8.29 1.18 -27.56
N GLU A 106 -7.00 1.48 -27.44
CA GLU A 106 -5.92 0.49 -27.39
C GLU A 106 -6.04 -0.43 -26.16
N TRP A 107 -6.24 0.14 -24.98
CA TRP A 107 -6.44 -0.60 -23.74
C TRP A 107 -7.63 -1.56 -23.83
N THR A 108 -8.76 -1.07 -24.31
CA THR A 108 -9.97 -1.86 -24.51
C THR A 108 -9.72 -3.00 -25.48
N TYR A 109 -9.04 -2.73 -26.60
CA TYR A 109 -8.67 -3.74 -27.56
C TYR A 109 -7.82 -4.85 -26.92
N HIS A 110 -6.77 -4.49 -26.22
CA HIS A 110 -5.90 -5.47 -25.55
C HIS A 110 -6.66 -6.32 -24.53
N ILE A 111 -7.44 -5.72 -23.66
CA ILE A 111 -8.21 -6.48 -22.66
C ILE A 111 -9.21 -7.43 -23.32
N THR A 112 -9.94 -6.98 -24.35
CA THR A 112 -11.00 -7.78 -24.95
C THR A 112 -10.47 -8.88 -25.89
N HIS A 113 -9.28 -8.71 -26.47
CA HIS A 113 -8.68 -9.67 -27.40
C HIS A 113 -7.68 -10.65 -26.76
N HIS A 114 -7.35 -10.48 -25.46
CA HIS A 114 -6.43 -11.35 -24.73
C HIS A 114 -7.14 -12.09 -23.56
N THR A 115 -8.40 -12.49 -23.77
CA THR A 115 -9.20 -13.16 -22.74
C THR A 115 -9.00 -14.68 -22.71
N MET A 116 -8.34 -15.24 -23.71
CA MET A 116 -8.12 -16.69 -23.83
C MET A 116 -6.65 -17.03 -23.62
N ILE A 117 -6.39 -18.04 -22.82
CA ILE A 117 -5.05 -18.60 -22.62
C ILE A 117 -4.89 -19.90 -23.43
N HIS A 118 -3.70 -20.14 -23.93
CA HIS A 118 -3.40 -21.38 -24.65
C HIS A 118 -3.49 -22.59 -23.72
N GLU A 119 -4.04 -23.71 -24.18
CA GLU A 119 -4.23 -24.94 -23.38
C GLU A 119 -2.92 -25.48 -22.76
N ASN A 120 -1.78 -25.26 -23.39
CA ASN A 120 -0.48 -25.68 -22.81
C ASN A 120 -0.11 -24.89 -21.55
N ILE A 121 -0.62 -23.66 -21.37
CA ILE A 121 -0.40 -22.88 -20.14
C ILE A 121 -1.20 -23.52 -19.00
N LYS A 122 -2.42 -24.00 -19.26
CA LYS A 122 -3.21 -24.73 -18.25
C LYS A 122 -2.45 -25.98 -17.79
N LYS A 123 -1.93 -26.78 -18.73
CA LYS A 123 -1.13 -27.96 -18.41
C LYS A 123 0.15 -27.64 -17.62
N PHE A 124 0.78 -26.51 -17.91
CA PHE A 124 1.92 -26.03 -17.16
C PHE A 124 1.52 -25.67 -15.71
N MET A 125 0.40 -24.98 -15.53
CA MET A 125 -0.16 -24.65 -14.21
C MET A 125 -0.55 -25.90 -13.41
N ASP A 126 -1.08 -26.93 -14.05
CA ASP A 126 -1.40 -28.22 -13.41
C ASP A 126 -0.19 -28.95 -12.83
N GLY A 127 1.01 -28.58 -13.26
CA GLY A 127 2.28 -29.12 -12.72
C GLY A 127 2.67 -28.54 -11.33
N PHE A 128 2.02 -27.48 -10.88
CA PHE A 128 2.26 -26.92 -9.55
C PHE A 128 1.25 -27.52 -8.56
N HIS A 129 1.74 -28.49 -7.77
CA HIS A 129 0.99 -29.05 -6.65
C HIS A 129 1.10 -28.17 -5.42
N TYR A 130 -0.02 -28.03 -4.69
CA TYR A 130 -0.07 -27.35 -3.39
C TYR A 130 0.56 -28.23 -2.30
#